data_5f0716eabfd98f8565b62279d2952c18
#
_entry.id   5f0716eabfd98f8565b62279d2952c18
#
_cell.length_a   1.000
_cell.length_b   1.000
_cell.length_c   1.000
_cell.angle_alpha   90.00
_cell.angle_beta   90.00
_cell.angle_gamma   90.00
#
_symmetry.space_group_name_H-M   'P 1'
#
loop_
_entity.id
_entity.type
_entity.pdbx_description
1 polymer ?
#
loop_
_entity_poly.entity_id
_entity_poly.type
_entity_poly.pdbx_seq_one_letter_code
_entity_poly.pdbx_strand_id
1 'polypeptide(L)'
;KPFGVLDADGTLWSAASVGTCKDRVDFAPDAETCYDLVALAVEQGGSKQAVGKRPLLTRSYESVGGKEVEKLTFSDTYEWTSYADWGANFAALGASMVNWGGAKAGDSVVIYAETQMEWMLACQAAYSQSLTVVTIYATLGEEGVLHGCAQTKAPLMVLDTKLMGKVAGAIKKDRSQMKHLKKVIFIPDPCRSADPKAAAVIDAGLKALEKAGVQIEEIGKLITDGMKSLVPAAPPKPDDLAVIMYTSGTTGLPKGVKISHRSMVAVIGGMVEKMVGYGVDPASKAQETYLAYLPLAHIMEMVVEMQLLSIGARLAYGSPHTLTPTGVKLKTGTCQGDAFCASPTIMVFAPAVLDKVFAGLNAKIAAGSPAVQKLFKWGLAAGEKNWDQGIVGSHWLYQKIVFKKVQAMLGGKVKLAFTGSAP
;
A
#
# COMPACT_ATOMS: atom_id res chain seq x y z
N LYS A 1 -26.24 13.03 13.86
CA LYS A 1 -25.64 12.72 15.18
C LYS A 1 -24.28 13.42 15.23
N PRO A 2 -23.86 13.99 16.39
CA PRO A 2 -22.54 14.61 16.48
C PRO A 2 -21.46 13.56 16.18
N PHE A 3 -20.43 13.96 15.44
CA PHE A 3 -19.34 13.08 15.04
C PHE A 3 -18.47 12.61 16.21
N GLY A 4 -18.58 13.24 17.38
CA GLY A 4 -17.86 12.87 18.58
C GLY A 4 -18.27 13.69 19.79
N VAL A 5 -17.79 13.30 20.94
CA VAL A 5 -17.97 13.97 22.23
C VAL A 5 -16.58 14.34 22.74
N LEU A 6 -16.38 15.61 23.12
CA LEU A 6 -15.17 16.06 23.84
C LEU A 6 -15.29 15.66 25.31
N ASP A 7 -14.31 14.97 25.85
CA ASP A 7 -14.22 14.73 27.28
C ASP A 7 -13.66 15.97 28.04
N ALA A 8 -13.52 15.84 29.35
CA ALA A 8 -13.02 16.91 30.22
C ALA A 8 -11.57 17.32 29.89
N ASP A 9 -10.79 16.43 29.26
CA ASP A 9 -9.40 16.65 28.88
C ASP A 9 -9.26 17.19 27.46
N GLY A 10 -10.39 17.44 26.75
CA GLY A 10 -10.41 17.92 25.38
C GLY A 10 -10.15 16.84 24.34
N THR A 11 -10.19 15.55 24.70
CA THR A 11 -10.07 14.43 23.77
C THR A 11 -11.40 14.21 23.05
N LEU A 12 -11.37 14.16 21.71
CA LEU A 12 -12.55 13.90 20.89
C LEU A 12 -12.75 12.38 20.76
N TRP A 13 -13.81 11.88 21.36
CA TRP A 13 -14.24 10.48 21.26
C TRP A 13 -15.31 10.30 20.19
N SER A 14 -15.30 9.18 19.48
CA SER A 14 -16.45 8.86 18.64
C SER A 14 -17.71 8.64 19.50
N ALA A 15 -18.88 8.97 18.99
CA ALA A 15 -20.12 8.82 19.75
C ALA A 15 -20.41 7.38 20.21
N ALA A 16 -19.81 6.39 19.54
CA ALA A 16 -19.92 4.96 19.89
C ALA A 16 -18.91 4.48 20.93
N SER A 17 -17.81 5.22 21.15
CA SER A 17 -16.69 4.79 21.96
C SER A 17 -16.38 5.69 23.17
N VAL A 18 -17.31 6.58 23.54
CA VAL A 18 -17.15 7.43 24.72
C VAL A 18 -16.96 6.57 25.98
N GLY A 19 -15.78 6.67 26.57
CA GLY A 19 -15.42 5.94 27.79
C GLY A 19 -14.95 4.51 27.59
N THR A 20 -14.84 4.01 26.35
CA THR A 20 -14.33 2.68 26.06
C THR A 20 -13.22 2.76 25.04
N CYS A 21 -11.98 2.85 25.50
CA CYS A 21 -10.82 2.59 24.64
C CYS A 21 -10.68 1.06 24.53
N LYS A 22 -11.03 0.51 23.37
CA LYS A 22 -10.80 -0.91 23.07
C LYS A 22 -9.42 -1.04 22.46
N ASP A 23 -8.53 -1.73 23.13
CA ASP A 23 -7.23 -2.15 22.61
C ASP A 23 -7.29 -3.50 21.85
N ARG A 24 -8.50 -4.01 21.62
CA ARG A 24 -8.79 -5.28 20.95
C ARG A 24 -9.80 -5.09 19.81
N VAL A 25 -9.73 -5.98 18.86
CA VAL A 25 -10.56 -6.02 17.67
C VAL A 25 -11.71 -7.01 17.88
N ASP A 26 -12.97 -6.56 17.95
CA ASP A 26 -14.11 -7.44 18.26
C ASP A 26 -14.26 -8.63 17.29
N PHE A 27 -13.87 -8.49 16.02
CA PHE A 27 -13.92 -9.58 15.04
C PHE A 27 -12.71 -10.55 15.15
N ALA A 28 -11.70 -10.20 15.93
CA ALA A 28 -10.50 -11.02 16.19
C ALA A 28 -10.03 -10.79 17.64
N PRO A 29 -10.81 -11.24 18.64
CA PRO A 29 -10.58 -10.91 20.07
C PRO A 29 -9.24 -11.40 20.60
N ASP A 30 -8.67 -12.43 19.98
CA ASP A 30 -7.39 -13.03 20.40
C ASP A 30 -6.18 -12.44 19.65
N ALA A 31 -6.42 -11.54 18.69
CA ALA A 31 -5.35 -10.90 17.94
C ALA A 31 -4.81 -9.68 18.71
N GLU A 32 -3.58 -9.77 19.17
CA GLU A 32 -2.90 -8.72 19.92
C GLU A 32 -1.84 -7.99 19.09
N THR A 33 -1.44 -8.57 17.95
CA THR A 33 -0.41 -8.03 17.06
C THR A 33 -0.86 -7.97 15.61
N CYS A 34 -0.15 -7.20 14.80
CA CYS A 34 -0.40 -7.17 13.35
C CYS A 34 -0.17 -8.55 12.69
N TYR A 35 0.73 -9.36 13.25
CA TYR A 35 0.92 -10.73 12.79
C TYR A 35 -0.31 -11.57 13.03
N ASP A 36 -0.88 -11.54 14.24
CA ASP A 36 -2.06 -12.34 14.60
C ASP A 36 -3.25 -12.02 13.70
N LEU A 37 -3.50 -10.73 13.42
CA LEU A 37 -4.59 -10.31 12.53
C LEU A 37 -4.49 -10.92 11.13
N VAL A 38 -3.30 -10.95 10.54
CA VAL A 38 -3.11 -11.48 9.19
C VAL A 38 -3.02 -13.00 9.20
N ALA A 39 -2.42 -13.61 10.22
CA ALA A 39 -2.38 -15.07 10.39
C ALA A 39 -3.80 -15.65 10.50
N LEU A 40 -4.66 -15.01 11.31
CA LEU A 40 -6.07 -15.37 11.42
C LEU A 40 -6.81 -15.23 10.07
N ALA A 41 -6.54 -14.15 9.35
CA ALA A 41 -7.14 -13.93 8.04
C ALA A 41 -6.68 -14.99 7.01
N VAL A 42 -5.43 -15.42 7.07
CA VAL A 42 -4.91 -16.52 6.24
C VAL A 42 -5.63 -17.84 6.56
N GLU A 43 -5.80 -18.16 7.84
CA GLU A 43 -6.50 -19.36 8.28
C GLU A 43 -7.97 -19.37 7.80
N GLN A 44 -8.67 -18.26 7.96
CA GLN A 44 -10.08 -18.12 7.57
C GLN A 44 -10.28 -17.94 6.07
N GLY A 45 -9.34 -17.32 5.40
CA GLY A 45 -9.44 -16.94 3.99
C GLY A 45 -9.23 -18.11 3.03
N GLY A 46 -8.33 -19.03 3.35
CA GLY A 46 -8.06 -20.24 2.56
C GLY A 46 -7.80 -19.91 1.08
N SER A 47 -8.64 -20.42 0.19
CA SER A 47 -8.55 -20.23 -1.26
C SER A 47 -9.09 -18.89 -1.77
N LYS A 48 -9.66 -18.02 -0.92
CA LYS A 48 -10.08 -16.68 -1.33
C LYS A 48 -8.88 -15.87 -1.80
N GLN A 49 -9.11 -14.93 -2.72
CA GLN A 49 -8.08 -14.02 -3.21
C GLN A 49 -7.64 -13.05 -2.10
N ALA A 50 -6.35 -12.93 -1.85
CA ALA A 50 -5.79 -12.01 -0.86
C ALA A 50 -5.19 -10.77 -1.52
N VAL A 51 -4.26 -10.96 -2.43
CA VAL A 51 -3.51 -9.88 -3.08
C VAL A 51 -3.39 -10.16 -4.56
N GLY A 52 -3.33 -9.09 -5.36
CA GLY A 52 -3.17 -9.25 -6.81
C GLY A 52 -2.43 -8.08 -7.44
N LYS A 53 -1.75 -8.35 -8.54
CA LYS A 53 -1.07 -7.37 -9.37
C LYS A 53 -1.37 -7.60 -10.84
N ARG A 54 -1.26 -6.54 -11.64
CA ARG A 54 -1.34 -6.65 -13.10
C ARG A 54 0.04 -6.96 -13.66
N PRO A 55 0.18 -8.00 -14.50
CA PRO A 55 1.43 -8.25 -15.22
C PRO A 55 1.83 -7.04 -16.07
N LEU A 56 3.06 -6.56 -15.90
CA LEU A 56 3.67 -5.58 -16.77
C LEU A 56 4.14 -6.27 -18.06
N LEU A 57 3.53 -5.90 -19.18
CA LEU A 57 3.78 -6.52 -20.48
C LEU A 57 4.92 -5.84 -21.23
N THR A 58 4.91 -4.49 -21.27
CA THR A 58 5.96 -3.73 -21.95
C THR A 58 6.24 -2.42 -21.26
N ARG A 59 7.49 -1.96 -21.44
CA ARG A 59 7.97 -0.62 -21.05
C ARG A 59 8.52 0.08 -22.28
N SER A 60 8.20 1.35 -22.43
CA SER A 60 8.77 2.25 -23.44
C SER A 60 8.99 3.63 -22.83
N TYR A 61 9.63 4.53 -23.55
CA TYR A 61 9.87 5.89 -23.10
C TYR A 61 9.39 6.86 -24.18
N GLU A 62 8.72 7.93 -23.77
CA GLU A 62 8.19 8.97 -24.65
C GLU A 62 8.67 10.35 -24.18
N SER A 63 8.96 11.23 -25.10
CA SER A 63 9.29 12.63 -24.76
C SER A 63 8.00 13.42 -24.55
N VAL A 64 7.79 13.90 -23.33
CA VAL A 64 6.63 14.73 -22.96
C VAL A 64 7.16 16.05 -22.40
N GLY A 65 6.93 17.15 -23.11
CA GLY A 65 7.43 18.46 -22.70
C GLY A 65 8.96 18.53 -22.57
N GLY A 66 9.70 17.82 -23.42
CA GLY A 66 11.17 17.76 -23.41
C GLY A 66 11.76 16.84 -22.31
N LYS A 67 10.93 16.17 -21.53
CA LYS A 67 11.37 15.19 -20.54
C LYS A 67 11.00 13.77 -21.00
N GLU A 68 11.92 12.84 -20.80
CA GLU A 68 11.66 11.44 -21.03
C GLU A 68 10.75 10.87 -19.93
N VAL A 69 9.59 10.34 -20.32
CA VAL A 69 8.60 9.76 -19.41
C VAL A 69 8.44 8.29 -19.72
N GLU A 70 8.56 7.46 -18.69
CA GLU A 70 8.29 6.02 -18.75
C GLU A 70 6.83 5.77 -19.11
N LYS A 71 6.59 4.87 -20.06
CA LYS A 71 5.27 4.42 -20.50
C LYS A 71 5.15 2.91 -20.38
N LEU A 72 4.13 2.47 -19.66
CA LEU A 72 3.90 1.09 -19.28
C LEU A 72 2.62 0.56 -19.93
N THR A 73 2.67 -0.68 -20.38
CA THR A 73 1.48 -1.44 -20.80
C THR A 73 1.33 -2.63 -19.88
N PHE A 74 0.19 -2.73 -19.24
CA PHE A 74 -0.15 -3.85 -18.34
C PHE A 74 -1.20 -4.77 -18.97
N SER A 75 -1.28 -5.99 -18.48
CA SER A 75 -2.47 -6.84 -18.67
C SER A 75 -3.71 -6.13 -18.12
N ASP A 76 -4.86 -6.29 -18.77
CA ASP A 76 -6.13 -5.77 -18.23
C ASP A 76 -6.74 -6.69 -17.14
N THR A 77 -6.07 -7.80 -16.83
CA THR A 77 -6.48 -8.74 -15.79
C THR A 77 -5.45 -8.75 -14.65
N TYR A 78 -5.94 -8.87 -13.41
CA TYR A 78 -5.12 -9.11 -12.23
C TYR A 78 -4.77 -10.59 -12.11
N GLU A 79 -3.54 -10.88 -11.76
CA GLU A 79 -3.11 -12.18 -11.23
C GLU A 79 -3.23 -12.14 -9.72
N TRP A 80 -4.00 -13.10 -9.17
CA TRP A 80 -4.35 -13.13 -7.76
C TRP A 80 -3.63 -14.26 -7.03
N THR A 81 -3.13 -13.95 -5.85
CA THR A 81 -2.60 -14.89 -4.87
C THR A 81 -3.68 -15.15 -3.82
N SER A 82 -3.92 -16.41 -3.47
CA SER A 82 -4.86 -16.77 -2.41
C SER A 82 -4.33 -16.41 -1.02
N TYR A 83 -5.22 -16.36 -0.01
CA TYR A 83 -4.80 -16.18 1.38
C TYR A 83 -3.86 -17.31 1.84
N ALA A 84 -4.15 -18.54 1.45
CA ALA A 84 -3.29 -19.69 1.78
C ALA A 84 -1.88 -19.55 1.18
N ASP A 85 -1.79 -19.22 -0.11
CA ASP A 85 -0.51 -19.02 -0.77
C ASP A 85 0.22 -17.78 -0.22
N TRP A 86 -0.53 -16.71 0.11
CA TRP A 86 0.01 -15.52 0.74
C TRP A 86 0.66 -15.86 2.09
N GLY A 87 -0.05 -16.65 2.93
CA GLY A 87 0.47 -17.15 4.21
C GLY A 87 1.73 -18.00 4.05
N ALA A 88 1.73 -18.91 3.09
CA ALA A 88 2.90 -19.73 2.79
C ALA A 88 4.10 -18.88 2.33
N ASN A 89 3.86 -17.88 1.47
CA ASN A 89 4.90 -17.02 0.95
C ASN A 89 5.54 -16.14 2.03
N PHE A 90 4.75 -15.51 2.91
CA PHE A 90 5.35 -14.68 3.97
C PHE A 90 6.03 -15.54 5.05
N ALA A 91 5.54 -16.72 5.37
CA ALA A 91 6.21 -17.64 6.28
C ALA A 91 7.57 -18.09 5.70
N ALA A 92 7.60 -18.42 4.41
CA ALA A 92 8.84 -18.81 3.72
C ALA A 92 9.85 -17.66 3.64
N LEU A 93 9.38 -16.45 3.31
CA LEU A 93 10.26 -15.27 3.30
C LEU A 93 10.77 -14.92 4.69
N GLY A 94 9.94 -15.04 5.74
CA GLY A 94 10.34 -14.88 7.14
C GLY A 94 11.41 -15.88 7.55
N ALA A 95 11.23 -17.16 7.19
CA ALA A 95 12.24 -18.18 7.39
C ALA A 95 13.57 -17.81 6.71
N SER A 96 13.53 -17.29 5.48
CA SER A 96 14.72 -16.85 4.76
C SER A 96 15.35 -15.59 5.37
N MET A 97 14.56 -14.67 5.94
CA MET A 97 15.11 -13.53 6.68
C MET A 97 15.93 -13.99 7.90
N VAL A 98 15.55 -15.10 8.53
CA VAL A 98 16.33 -15.70 9.63
C VAL A 98 17.51 -16.52 9.08
N ASN A 99 17.25 -17.51 8.23
CA ASN A 99 18.25 -18.49 7.80
C ASN A 99 19.34 -17.86 6.92
N TRP A 100 18.94 -17.15 5.88
CA TRP A 100 19.87 -16.46 4.98
C TRP A 100 20.20 -15.07 5.50
N GLY A 101 19.19 -14.30 5.96
CA GLY A 101 19.32 -12.94 6.46
C GLY A 101 20.15 -12.84 7.73
N GLY A 102 20.09 -13.85 8.59
CA GLY A 102 20.69 -13.84 9.91
C GLY A 102 19.99 -12.90 10.88
N ALA A 103 18.75 -12.48 10.55
CA ALA A 103 17.95 -11.60 11.37
C ALA A 103 17.47 -12.30 12.66
N LYS A 104 17.42 -11.54 13.74
CA LYS A 104 16.99 -12.00 15.07
C LYS A 104 15.78 -11.18 15.52
N ALA A 105 14.95 -11.76 16.38
CA ALA A 105 13.84 -11.02 16.98
C ALA A 105 14.31 -9.68 17.56
N GLY A 106 13.59 -8.60 17.24
CA GLY A 106 13.92 -7.22 17.58
C GLY A 106 14.85 -6.50 16.59
N ASP A 107 15.46 -7.19 15.63
CA ASP A 107 16.21 -6.52 14.56
C ASP A 107 15.27 -5.69 13.67
N SER A 108 15.83 -4.66 13.06
CA SER A 108 15.12 -3.81 12.10
C SER A 108 15.32 -4.31 10.67
N VAL A 109 14.26 -4.27 9.87
CA VAL A 109 14.28 -4.50 8.42
C VAL A 109 13.83 -3.24 7.69
N VAL A 110 14.71 -2.65 6.90
CA VAL A 110 14.34 -1.50 6.06
C VAL A 110 13.56 -1.99 4.84
N ILE A 111 12.40 -1.42 4.57
CA ILE A 111 11.70 -1.60 3.29
C ILE A 111 11.80 -0.29 2.51
N TYR A 112 12.55 -0.31 1.41
CA TYR A 112 12.75 0.80 0.51
C TYR A 112 12.26 0.40 -0.88
N ALA A 113 10.96 0.54 -1.08
CA ALA A 113 10.26 0.13 -2.28
C ALA A 113 9.03 1.01 -2.54
N GLU A 114 8.59 1.10 -3.79
CA GLU A 114 7.27 1.62 -4.15
C GLU A 114 6.18 0.67 -3.64
N THR A 115 4.94 1.18 -3.51
CA THR A 115 3.77 0.36 -3.12
C THR A 115 3.56 -0.76 -4.12
N GLN A 116 3.64 -1.98 -3.65
CA GLN A 116 3.48 -3.20 -4.41
C GLN A 116 3.28 -4.40 -3.48
N MET A 117 2.81 -5.50 -4.02
CA MET A 117 2.51 -6.73 -3.29
C MET A 117 3.71 -7.21 -2.45
N GLU A 118 4.90 -7.17 -3.02
CA GLU A 118 6.15 -7.63 -2.40
C GLU A 118 6.55 -6.77 -1.17
N TRP A 119 6.12 -5.50 -1.13
CA TRP A 119 6.31 -4.63 0.02
C TRP A 119 5.55 -5.17 1.25
N MET A 120 4.24 -5.43 1.08
CA MET A 120 3.40 -5.96 2.17
C MET A 120 3.80 -7.39 2.53
N LEU A 121 4.20 -8.21 1.55
CA LEU A 121 4.74 -9.55 1.79
C LEU A 121 5.96 -9.50 2.72
N ALA A 122 6.91 -8.61 2.44
CA ALA A 122 8.11 -8.43 3.27
C ALA A 122 7.77 -7.94 4.68
N CYS A 123 6.75 -7.08 4.81
CA CYS A 123 6.26 -6.60 6.10
C CYS A 123 5.69 -7.76 6.94
N GLN A 124 4.83 -8.59 6.36
CA GLN A 124 4.24 -9.75 7.06
C GLN A 124 5.30 -10.81 7.37
N ALA A 125 6.25 -11.03 6.46
CA ALA A 125 7.40 -11.91 6.69
C ALA A 125 8.24 -11.43 7.87
N ALA A 126 8.50 -10.14 7.98
CA ALA A 126 9.21 -9.54 9.11
C ALA A 126 8.45 -9.75 10.42
N TYR A 127 7.14 -9.51 10.43
CA TYR A 127 6.31 -9.71 11.63
C TYR A 127 6.25 -11.17 12.06
N SER A 128 6.27 -12.13 11.13
CA SER A 128 6.31 -13.56 11.47
C SER A 128 7.54 -13.97 12.30
N GLN A 129 8.58 -13.11 12.35
CA GLN A 129 9.85 -13.35 13.03
C GLN A 129 10.20 -12.24 14.03
N SER A 130 9.22 -11.49 14.53
CA SER A 130 9.40 -10.38 15.48
C SER A 130 10.40 -9.32 15.01
N LEU A 131 10.46 -9.02 13.71
CA LEU A 131 11.33 -7.98 13.17
C LEU A 131 10.57 -6.66 13.09
N THR A 132 11.24 -5.56 13.44
CA THR A 132 10.69 -4.20 13.32
C THR A 132 10.81 -3.71 11.87
N VAL A 133 9.71 -3.35 11.24
CA VAL A 133 9.72 -2.75 9.90
C VAL A 133 10.17 -1.29 9.98
N VAL A 134 11.08 -0.89 9.11
CA VAL A 134 11.51 0.50 8.95
C VAL A 134 11.14 0.95 7.54
N THR A 135 10.28 1.96 7.44
CA THR A 135 9.83 2.43 6.14
C THR A 135 10.61 3.66 5.70
N ILE A 136 11.09 3.64 4.46
CA ILE A 136 11.71 4.80 3.82
C ILE A 136 10.89 5.11 2.56
N TYR A 137 10.44 6.36 2.42
CA TYR A 137 9.71 6.77 1.22
C TYR A 137 10.55 6.61 -0.05
N ALA A 138 10.02 5.98 -1.08
CA ALA A 138 10.68 5.81 -2.37
C ALA A 138 11.12 7.13 -3.03
N THR A 139 10.47 8.24 -2.66
CA THR A 139 10.81 9.59 -3.11
C THR A 139 12.04 10.19 -2.44
N LEU A 140 12.45 9.67 -1.25
CA LEU A 140 13.64 10.14 -0.57
C LEU A 140 14.90 9.79 -1.37
N GLY A 141 15.87 10.70 -1.33
CA GLY A 141 17.17 10.52 -1.96
C GLY A 141 18.17 9.79 -1.07
N GLU A 142 19.42 9.79 -1.50
CA GLU A 142 20.56 9.13 -0.83
C GLU A 142 20.69 9.51 0.65
N GLU A 143 20.47 10.77 1.00
CA GLU A 143 20.57 11.24 2.39
C GLU A 143 19.50 10.64 3.30
N GLY A 144 18.27 10.50 2.80
CA GLY A 144 17.20 9.85 3.54
C GLY A 144 17.48 8.37 3.79
N VAL A 145 18.04 7.69 2.80
CA VAL A 145 18.47 6.28 2.94
C VAL A 145 19.59 6.13 3.96
N LEU A 146 20.63 6.97 3.86
CA LEU A 146 21.75 7.00 4.81
C LEU A 146 21.24 7.23 6.24
N HIS A 147 20.42 8.24 6.43
CA HIS A 147 19.88 8.61 7.74
C HIS A 147 19.05 7.46 8.35
N GLY A 148 18.11 6.88 7.57
CA GLY A 148 17.28 5.78 8.04
C GLY A 148 18.09 4.54 8.42
N CYS A 149 19.05 4.14 7.58
CA CYS A 149 19.93 3.00 7.85
C CYS A 149 20.88 3.24 9.05
N ALA A 150 21.43 4.44 9.17
CA ALA A 150 22.33 4.79 10.28
C ALA A 150 21.61 4.78 11.63
N GLN A 151 20.41 5.37 11.68
CA GLN A 151 19.64 5.52 12.90
C GLN A 151 19.09 4.20 13.41
N THR A 152 18.59 3.36 12.52
CA THR A 152 17.95 2.08 12.86
C THR A 152 18.93 0.92 12.95
N LYS A 153 20.14 1.08 12.42
CA LYS A 153 21.20 0.04 12.37
C LYS A 153 20.71 -1.26 11.73
N ALA A 154 19.75 -1.18 10.82
CA ALA A 154 19.12 -2.34 10.21
C ALA A 154 20.14 -3.22 9.47
N PRO A 155 20.23 -4.52 9.78
CA PRO A 155 21.14 -5.45 9.11
C PRO A 155 20.62 -5.91 7.74
N LEU A 156 19.32 -5.78 7.52
CA LEU A 156 18.59 -6.29 6.35
C LEU A 156 17.78 -5.16 5.70
N MET A 157 17.75 -5.16 4.36
CA MET A 157 16.91 -4.26 3.57
C MET A 157 16.17 -5.04 2.48
N VAL A 158 14.90 -4.71 2.30
CA VAL A 158 14.11 -5.09 1.12
C VAL A 158 14.08 -3.89 0.17
N LEU A 159 14.51 -4.09 -1.06
CA LEU A 159 14.83 -3.03 -2.01
C LEU A 159 14.15 -3.26 -3.37
N ASP A 160 13.36 -2.28 -3.80
CA ASP A 160 12.92 -2.23 -5.20
C ASP A 160 14.11 -1.89 -6.12
N THR A 161 14.33 -2.69 -7.14
CA THR A 161 15.43 -2.49 -8.10
C THR A 161 15.40 -1.12 -8.79
N LYS A 162 14.23 -0.50 -8.94
CA LYS A 162 14.10 0.88 -9.43
C LYS A 162 14.82 1.91 -8.55
N LEU A 163 15.00 1.61 -7.27
CA LEU A 163 15.66 2.46 -6.28
C LEU A 163 17.12 2.08 -6.04
N MET A 164 17.62 1.04 -6.71
CA MET A 164 18.97 0.52 -6.56
C MET A 164 20.06 1.59 -6.73
N GLY A 165 19.88 2.48 -7.71
CA GLY A 165 20.83 3.57 -7.96
C GLY A 165 20.97 4.52 -6.76
N LYS A 166 19.88 4.80 -6.04
CA LYS A 166 19.91 5.66 -4.84
C LYS A 166 20.65 5.00 -3.69
N VAL A 167 20.46 3.69 -3.49
CA VAL A 167 21.17 2.93 -2.44
C VAL A 167 22.66 2.84 -2.77
N ALA A 168 23.00 2.57 -4.03
CA ALA A 168 24.39 2.57 -4.49
C ALA A 168 25.06 3.93 -4.31
N GLY A 169 24.35 5.03 -4.61
CA GLY A 169 24.81 6.40 -4.37
C GLY A 169 25.04 6.68 -2.87
N ALA A 170 24.08 6.28 -2.03
CA ALA A 170 24.21 6.40 -0.58
C ALA A 170 25.44 5.67 -0.03
N ILE A 171 25.67 4.43 -0.48
CA ILE A 171 26.86 3.64 -0.09
C ILE A 171 28.15 4.32 -0.55
N LYS A 172 28.17 4.85 -1.78
CA LYS A 172 29.33 5.58 -2.32
C LYS A 172 29.60 6.87 -1.53
N LYS A 173 28.53 7.57 -1.09
CA LYS A 173 28.63 8.80 -0.32
C LYS A 173 29.22 8.56 1.08
N ASP A 174 28.69 7.62 1.82
CA ASP A 174 29.20 7.28 3.16
C ASP A 174 28.80 5.85 3.60
N ARG A 175 29.63 4.88 3.27
CA ARG A 175 29.47 3.47 3.68
C ARG A 175 29.47 3.29 5.19
N SER A 176 30.16 4.16 5.94
CA SER A 176 30.27 4.03 7.40
C SER A 176 28.91 4.17 8.10
N GLN A 177 28.03 5.01 7.62
CA GLN A 177 26.66 5.17 8.12
C GLN A 177 25.78 3.95 7.82
N MET A 178 26.10 3.17 6.81
CA MET A 178 25.39 1.93 6.42
C MET A 178 26.15 0.67 6.83
N LYS A 179 27.15 0.74 7.73
CA LYS A 179 28.00 -0.40 8.12
C LYS A 179 27.23 -1.61 8.68
N HIS A 180 26.05 -1.36 9.22
CA HIS A 180 25.17 -2.39 9.77
C HIS A 180 24.40 -3.16 8.68
N LEU A 181 24.15 -2.55 7.53
CA LEU A 181 23.51 -3.22 6.38
C LEU A 181 24.44 -4.30 5.84
N LYS A 182 24.04 -5.55 6.00
CA LYS A 182 24.79 -6.75 5.59
C LYS A 182 24.14 -7.44 4.41
N LYS A 183 22.82 -7.38 4.31
CA LYS A 183 22.04 -8.13 3.34
C LYS A 183 20.94 -7.29 2.71
N VAL A 184 20.73 -7.50 1.41
CA VAL A 184 19.66 -6.87 0.64
C VAL A 184 18.86 -7.94 -0.08
N ILE A 185 17.56 -7.95 0.17
CA ILE A 185 16.58 -8.72 -0.58
C ILE A 185 16.04 -7.78 -1.67
N PHE A 186 16.25 -8.08 -2.93
CA PHE A 186 15.76 -7.21 -3.99
C PHE A 186 14.49 -7.75 -4.65
N ILE A 187 13.60 -6.81 -5.00
CA ILE A 187 12.39 -7.06 -5.78
C ILE A 187 12.77 -6.83 -7.25
N PRO A 188 12.69 -7.86 -8.11
CA PRO A 188 13.15 -7.76 -9.49
C PRO A 188 12.23 -6.85 -10.34
N ASP A 189 12.84 -6.15 -11.29
CA ASP A 189 12.08 -5.45 -12.34
C ASP A 189 11.66 -6.46 -13.43
N PRO A 190 10.36 -6.66 -13.65
CA PRO A 190 9.88 -7.65 -14.62
C PRO A 190 10.28 -7.32 -16.08
N CYS A 191 10.61 -6.05 -16.38
CA CYS A 191 11.07 -5.65 -17.70
C CYS A 191 12.58 -5.54 -17.86
N ARG A 192 13.39 -5.95 -16.84
CA ARG A 192 14.85 -5.80 -16.86
C ARG A 192 15.50 -6.38 -18.14
N SER A 193 15.06 -7.56 -18.55
CA SER A 193 15.63 -8.23 -19.75
C SER A 193 15.26 -7.52 -21.07
N ALA A 194 14.16 -6.79 -21.10
CA ALA A 194 13.65 -6.07 -22.27
C ALA A 194 14.02 -4.59 -22.28
N ASP A 195 14.62 -4.08 -21.19
CA ASP A 195 15.00 -2.67 -21.02
C ASP A 195 16.50 -2.56 -20.67
N PRO A 196 17.38 -2.40 -21.67
CA PRO A 196 18.83 -2.31 -21.44
C PRO A 196 19.24 -1.13 -20.55
N LYS A 197 18.46 -0.02 -20.56
CA LYS A 197 18.72 1.15 -19.74
C LYS A 197 18.46 0.85 -18.26
N ALA A 198 17.30 0.25 -17.95
CA ALA A 198 16.99 -0.19 -16.59
C ALA A 198 17.98 -1.28 -16.14
N ALA A 199 18.28 -2.26 -16.99
CA ALA A 199 19.26 -3.31 -16.71
C ALA A 199 20.62 -2.73 -16.30
N ALA A 200 21.15 -1.77 -17.05
CA ALA A 200 22.44 -1.16 -16.75
C ALA A 200 22.47 -0.46 -15.37
N VAL A 201 21.40 0.22 -14.99
CA VAL A 201 21.28 0.88 -13.68
C VAL A 201 21.22 -0.16 -12.55
N ILE A 202 20.42 -1.21 -12.74
CA ILE A 202 20.27 -2.30 -11.78
C ILE A 202 21.62 -3.02 -11.60
N ASP A 203 22.29 -3.39 -12.69
CA ASP A 203 23.57 -4.10 -12.65
C ASP A 203 24.67 -3.28 -11.99
N ALA A 204 24.74 -1.98 -12.27
CA ALA A 204 25.65 -1.08 -11.60
C ALA A 204 25.41 -1.01 -10.09
N GLY A 205 24.11 -0.97 -9.70
CA GLY A 205 23.72 -0.97 -8.30
C GLY A 205 24.05 -2.27 -7.57
N LEU A 206 23.76 -3.42 -8.18
CA LEU A 206 24.12 -4.73 -7.64
C LEU A 206 25.64 -4.85 -7.40
N LYS A 207 26.45 -4.49 -8.41
CA LYS A 207 27.93 -4.46 -8.28
C LYS A 207 28.41 -3.52 -7.17
N ALA A 208 27.75 -2.37 -6.99
CA ALA A 208 28.12 -1.44 -5.92
C ALA A 208 27.84 -2.00 -4.52
N LEU A 209 26.72 -2.70 -4.34
CA LEU A 209 26.38 -3.39 -3.09
C LEU A 209 27.37 -4.52 -2.79
N GLU A 210 27.67 -5.38 -3.79
CA GLU A 210 28.65 -6.46 -3.64
C GLU A 210 30.05 -5.94 -3.27
N LYS A 211 30.51 -4.89 -3.96
CA LYS A 211 31.79 -4.22 -3.65
C LYS A 211 31.82 -3.63 -2.23
N ALA A 212 30.67 -3.22 -1.71
CA ALA A 212 30.53 -2.75 -0.33
C ALA A 212 30.43 -3.88 0.71
N GLY A 213 30.56 -5.14 0.30
CA GLY A 213 30.47 -6.32 1.17
C GLY A 213 29.03 -6.63 1.61
N VAL A 214 28.01 -6.18 0.87
CA VAL A 214 26.61 -6.49 1.11
C VAL A 214 26.23 -7.72 0.28
N GLN A 215 25.66 -8.73 0.93
CA GLN A 215 25.11 -9.89 0.23
C GLN A 215 23.71 -9.54 -0.30
N ILE A 216 23.43 -9.99 -1.50
CA ILE A 216 22.19 -9.69 -2.20
C ILE A 216 21.53 -10.95 -2.73
N GLU A 217 20.21 -11.03 -2.62
CA GLU A 217 19.44 -12.14 -3.16
C GLU A 217 18.06 -11.68 -3.61
N GLU A 218 17.48 -12.37 -4.59
CA GLU A 218 16.17 -12.09 -5.12
C GLU A 218 15.06 -12.62 -4.20
N ILE A 219 14.00 -11.82 -4.01
CA ILE A 219 12.87 -12.16 -3.12
C ILE A 219 12.22 -13.49 -3.52
N GLY A 220 12.01 -13.75 -4.81
CA GLY A 220 11.40 -14.99 -5.31
C GLY A 220 12.23 -16.22 -5.01
N LYS A 221 13.57 -16.11 -5.15
CA LYS A 221 14.48 -17.19 -4.77
C LYS A 221 14.44 -17.45 -3.27
N LEU A 222 14.44 -16.41 -2.44
CA LEU A 222 14.35 -16.55 -0.99
C LEU A 222 13.02 -17.17 -0.53
N ILE A 223 11.91 -16.85 -1.17
CA ILE A 223 10.63 -17.54 -0.92
C ILE A 223 10.77 -19.03 -1.25
N THR A 224 11.30 -19.36 -2.41
CA THR A 224 11.50 -20.77 -2.84
C THR A 224 12.42 -21.54 -1.89
N ASP A 225 13.50 -20.93 -1.43
CA ASP A 225 14.46 -21.55 -0.51
C ASP A 225 13.87 -21.65 0.91
N GLY A 226 13.13 -20.64 1.35
CA GLY A 226 12.42 -20.65 2.63
C GLY A 226 11.35 -21.74 2.72
N MET A 227 10.64 -22.02 1.62
CA MET A 227 9.68 -23.14 1.57
C MET A 227 10.33 -24.51 1.82
N LYS A 228 11.63 -24.66 1.48
CA LYS A 228 12.39 -25.89 1.73
C LYS A 228 12.94 -25.96 3.16
N SER A 229 13.02 -24.84 3.85
CA SER A 229 13.67 -24.69 5.15
C SER A 229 12.87 -23.77 6.06
N LEU A 230 11.59 -24.07 6.23
CA LEU A 230 10.69 -23.33 7.11
C LEU A 230 11.21 -23.31 8.55
N VAL A 231 11.04 -22.18 9.21
CA VAL A 231 11.20 -22.04 10.65
C VAL A 231 9.86 -21.74 11.28
N PRO A 232 9.59 -22.16 12.52
CA PRO A 232 8.38 -21.75 13.22
C PRO A 232 8.26 -20.23 13.29
N ALA A 233 7.05 -19.73 13.22
CA ALA A 233 6.82 -18.32 13.48
C ALA A 233 7.23 -17.97 14.91
N ALA A 234 7.88 -16.83 15.06
CA ALA A 234 8.22 -16.21 16.33
C ALA A 234 7.47 -14.87 16.43
N PRO A 235 6.16 -14.87 16.72
CA PRO A 235 5.35 -13.66 16.66
C PRO A 235 5.80 -12.62 17.68
N PRO A 236 5.64 -11.33 17.36
CA PRO A 236 5.97 -10.25 18.27
C PRO A 236 5.00 -10.17 19.45
N LYS A 237 5.39 -9.43 20.48
CA LYS A 237 4.50 -9.06 21.59
C LYS A 237 3.76 -7.76 21.24
N PRO A 238 2.62 -7.48 21.88
CA PRO A 238 1.83 -6.26 21.63
C PRO A 238 2.63 -4.97 21.76
N ASP A 239 3.54 -4.89 22.73
CA ASP A 239 4.34 -3.69 22.99
C ASP A 239 5.64 -3.63 22.17
N ASP A 240 5.97 -4.65 21.41
CA ASP A 240 7.07 -4.62 20.47
C ASP A 240 6.80 -3.61 19.33
N LEU A 241 7.87 -3.05 18.77
CA LEU A 241 7.74 -2.12 17.66
C LEU A 241 7.30 -2.85 16.38
N ALA A 242 6.15 -2.45 15.86
CA ALA A 242 5.70 -2.89 14.55
C ALA A 242 6.45 -2.13 13.45
N VAL A 243 6.51 -0.80 13.56
CA VAL A 243 7.10 0.02 12.51
C VAL A 243 7.80 1.26 13.07
N ILE A 244 8.91 1.63 12.42
CA ILE A 244 9.55 2.94 12.52
C ILE A 244 9.30 3.65 11.19
N MET A 245 8.49 4.70 11.22
CA MET A 245 8.05 5.41 10.02
C MET A 245 8.61 6.81 9.98
N TYR A 246 9.36 7.13 8.92
CA TYR A 246 9.99 8.44 8.78
C TYR A 246 9.03 9.48 8.23
N THR A 247 8.88 10.59 8.93
CA THR A 247 8.10 11.76 8.49
C THR A 247 9.04 12.83 7.93
N SER A 248 8.60 13.54 6.89
CA SER A 248 9.29 14.74 6.40
C SER A 248 9.21 15.83 7.50
N GLY A 249 10.23 15.96 8.31
CA GLY A 249 10.31 17.03 9.29
C GLY A 249 10.26 18.40 8.61
N THR A 250 9.53 19.35 9.21
CA THR A 250 9.43 20.72 8.70
C THR A 250 10.76 21.50 8.84
N THR A 251 11.73 20.99 9.60
CA THR A 251 12.95 21.69 10.00
C THR A 251 14.18 20.77 10.05
N GLY A 252 14.43 19.93 9.03
CA GLY A 252 15.66 19.12 9.04
C GLY A 252 15.52 17.70 8.51
N LEU A 253 16.36 16.79 9.00
CA LEU A 253 16.33 15.37 8.65
C LEU A 253 15.02 14.71 9.09
N PRO A 254 14.51 13.72 8.33
CA PRO A 254 13.30 12.98 8.68
C PRO A 254 13.38 12.37 10.08
N LYS A 255 12.26 12.41 10.83
CA LYS A 255 12.16 11.84 12.17
C LYS A 255 11.47 10.48 12.11
N GLY A 256 12.05 9.46 12.73
CA GLY A 256 11.48 8.12 12.84
C GLY A 256 10.44 8.04 13.96
N VAL A 257 9.17 7.93 13.62
CA VAL A 257 8.07 7.70 14.56
C VAL A 257 7.99 6.20 14.86
N LYS A 258 8.03 5.85 16.13
CA LYS A 258 7.94 4.47 16.64
C LYS A 258 6.48 4.13 16.92
N ILE A 259 6.00 3.03 16.36
CA ILE A 259 4.62 2.56 16.52
C ILE A 259 4.65 1.09 16.92
N SER A 260 3.98 0.74 18.03
CA SER A 260 3.89 -0.63 18.52
C SER A 260 2.80 -1.43 17.80
N HIS A 261 2.85 -2.77 17.90
CA HIS A 261 1.79 -3.64 17.40
C HIS A 261 0.45 -3.33 18.07
N ARG A 262 0.43 -3.11 19.39
CA ARG A 262 -0.77 -2.71 20.14
C ARG A 262 -1.43 -1.46 19.55
N SER A 263 -0.63 -0.42 19.26
CA SER A 263 -1.15 0.82 18.66
C SER A 263 -1.76 0.60 17.28
N MET A 264 -1.12 -0.25 16.46
CA MET A 264 -1.63 -0.60 15.14
C MET A 264 -2.94 -1.36 15.24
N VAL A 265 -3.02 -2.39 16.09
CA VAL A 265 -4.22 -3.22 16.29
C VAL A 265 -5.39 -2.36 16.79
N ALA A 266 -5.15 -1.45 17.74
CA ALA A 266 -6.18 -0.55 18.25
C ALA A 266 -6.79 0.35 17.15
N VAL A 267 -5.93 0.92 16.28
CA VAL A 267 -6.40 1.74 15.15
C VAL A 267 -7.15 0.88 14.13
N ILE A 268 -6.64 -0.30 13.80
CA ILE A 268 -7.29 -1.24 12.86
C ILE A 268 -8.68 -1.60 13.39
N GLY A 269 -8.80 -1.95 14.68
CA GLY A 269 -10.08 -2.27 15.30
C GLY A 269 -11.11 -1.15 15.19
N GLY A 270 -10.73 0.06 15.58
CA GLY A 270 -11.60 1.23 15.49
C GLY A 270 -12.02 1.56 14.06
N MET A 271 -11.14 1.36 13.08
CA MET A 271 -11.47 1.57 11.67
C MET A 271 -12.41 0.48 11.12
N VAL A 272 -12.24 -0.80 11.49
CA VAL A 272 -13.18 -1.87 11.10
C VAL A 272 -14.56 -1.60 11.67
N GLU A 273 -14.66 -1.26 12.97
CA GLU A 273 -15.93 -0.92 13.61
C GLU A 273 -16.65 0.22 12.86
N LYS A 274 -15.90 1.24 12.46
CA LYS A 274 -16.43 2.34 11.67
C LYS A 274 -16.89 1.90 10.28
N MET A 275 -16.15 1.03 9.60
CA MET A 275 -16.54 0.49 8.29
C MET A 275 -17.80 -0.37 8.38
N VAL A 276 -17.94 -1.19 9.43
CA VAL A 276 -19.18 -1.93 9.72
C VAL A 276 -20.36 -0.98 9.89
N GLY A 277 -20.17 0.13 10.59
CA GLY A 277 -21.16 1.19 10.71
C GLY A 277 -21.58 1.82 9.37
N TYR A 278 -20.73 1.74 8.33
CA TYR A 278 -21.04 2.17 6.97
C TYR A 278 -21.49 1.05 6.04
N GLY A 279 -21.81 -0.13 6.59
CA GLY A 279 -22.39 -1.24 5.82
C GLY A 279 -21.37 -2.20 5.18
N VAL A 280 -20.11 -2.14 5.58
CA VAL A 280 -19.14 -3.21 5.26
C VAL A 280 -19.37 -4.35 6.24
N ASP A 281 -19.69 -5.53 5.72
CA ASP A 281 -19.92 -6.73 6.52
C ASP A 281 -18.71 -7.68 6.38
N PRO A 282 -17.87 -7.82 7.42
CA PRO A 282 -16.73 -8.76 7.41
C PRO A 282 -17.15 -10.23 7.23
N ALA A 283 -18.38 -10.57 7.61
CA ALA A 283 -18.93 -11.92 7.45
C ALA A 283 -19.58 -12.14 6.07
N SER A 284 -19.61 -11.12 5.20
CA SER A 284 -20.22 -11.21 3.87
C SER A 284 -19.54 -12.27 3.01
N LYS A 285 -20.36 -13.02 2.25
CA LYS A 285 -19.86 -13.92 1.21
C LYS A 285 -19.25 -13.15 0.02
N ALA A 286 -19.67 -11.90 -0.20
CA ALA A 286 -19.13 -11.04 -1.25
C ALA A 286 -17.82 -10.42 -0.74
N GLN A 287 -16.71 -10.82 -1.34
CA GLN A 287 -15.39 -10.32 -0.97
C GLN A 287 -15.25 -8.86 -1.42
N GLU A 288 -14.87 -7.97 -0.48
CA GLU A 288 -14.54 -6.60 -0.80
C GLU A 288 -13.23 -6.51 -1.58
N THR A 289 -13.11 -5.50 -2.43
CA THR A 289 -11.91 -5.24 -3.23
C THR A 289 -11.41 -3.83 -2.94
N TYR A 290 -10.16 -3.73 -2.54
CA TYR A 290 -9.47 -2.47 -2.33
C TYR A 290 -8.44 -2.24 -3.43
N LEU A 291 -8.34 -1.01 -3.94
CA LEU A 291 -7.25 -0.62 -4.83
C LEU A 291 -6.13 0.03 -4.03
N ALA A 292 -5.06 -0.72 -3.79
CA ALA A 292 -3.87 -0.34 -3.05
C ALA A 292 -2.90 0.42 -3.96
N TYR A 293 -2.85 1.74 -3.84
CA TYR A 293 -2.03 2.59 -4.72
C TYR A 293 -1.38 3.78 -4.00
N LEU A 294 -1.75 4.02 -2.75
CA LEU A 294 -1.11 5.05 -1.93
C LEU A 294 0.23 4.54 -1.36
N PRO A 295 1.12 5.41 -0.91
CA PRO A 295 2.41 4.96 -0.40
C PRO A 295 2.30 4.11 0.88
N LEU A 296 2.73 2.85 0.84
CA LEU A 296 2.82 1.97 2.02
C LEU A 296 3.81 2.46 3.08
N ALA A 297 4.77 3.31 2.68
CA ALA A 297 5.61 4.01 3.64
C ALA A 297 4.86 5.08 4.45
N HIS A 298 3.55 5.28 4.22
CA HIS A 298 2.66 6.13 4.99
C HIS A 298 1.73 5.30 5.86
N ILE A 299 1.58 5.68 7.14
CA ILE A 299 0.81 4.92 8.13
C ILE A 299 -0.65 4.66 7.69
N MET A 300 -1.28 5.62 7.02
CA MET A 300 -2.67 5.48 6.58
C MET A 300 -2.84 4.28 5.64
N GLU A 301 -1.99 4.16 4.60
CA GLU A 301 -2.09 3.05 3.66
C GLU A 301 -1.75 1.72 4.32
N MET A 302 -0.69 1.69 5.13
CA MET A 302 -0.26 0.50 5.85
C MET A 302 -1.38 -0.05 6.76
N VAL A 303 -2.05 0.83 7.52
CA VAL A 303 -3.17 0.47 8.38
C VAL A 303 -4.36 -0.02 7.56
N VAL A 304 -4.71 0.69 6.48
CA VAL A 304 -5.85 0.32 5.62
C VAL A 304 -5.64 -1.04 4.96
N GLU A 305 -4.45 -1.31 4.42
CA GLU A 305 -4.17 -2.60 3.80
C GLU A 305 -4.24 -3.74 4.83
N MET A 306 -3.64 -3.57 6.03
CA MET A 306 -3.71 -4.57 7.10
C MET A 306 -5.14 -4.78 7.59
N GLN A 307 -5.89 -3.70 7.77
CA GLN A 307 -7.30 -3.75 8.14
C GLN A 307 -8.12 -4.57 7.14
N LEU A 308 -7.96 -4.29 5.85
CA LEU A 308 -8.74 -4.95 4.81
C LEU A 308 -8.34 -6.41 4.64
N LEU A 309 -7.04 -6.74 4.75
CA LEU A 309 -6.59 -8.13 4.81
C LEU A 309 -7.22 -8.85 6.01
N SER A 310 -7.24 -8.23 7.20
CA SER A 310 -7.76 -8.87 8.42
C SER A 310 -9.26 -9.22 8.35
N ILE A 311 -10.03 -8.52 7.54
CA ILE A 311 -11.46 -8.81 7.30
C ILE A 311 -11.71 -9.66 6.04
N GLY A 312 -10.68 -10.23 5.44
CA GLY A 312 -10.81 -11.12 4.29
C GLY A 312 -11.08 -10.41 2.96
N ALA A 313 -10.84 -9.10 2.85
CA ALA A 313 -10.88 -8.38 1.58
C ALA A 313 -9.69 -8.75 0.69
N ARG A 314 -9.75 -8.41 -0.60
CA ARG A 314 -8.62 -8.57 -1.50
C ARG A 314 -8.03 -7.22 -1.89
N LEU A 315 -6.71 -7.16 -1.98
CA LEU A 315 -5.95 -5.97 -2.35
C LEU A 315 -5.50 -6.07 -3.81
N ALA A 316 -5.91 -5.11 -4.64
CA ALA A 316 -5.45 -4.96 -6.02
C ALA A 316 -4.36 -3.89 -6.04
N TYR A 317 -3.10 -4.27 -6.30
CA TYR A 317 -2.01 -3.30 -6.34
C TYR A 317 -1.98 -2.50 -7.64
N GLY A 318 -1.83 -1.20 -7.52
CA GLY A 318 -1.77 -0.23 -8.61
C GLY A 318 -0.85 0.94 -8.29
N SER A 319 -0.99 2.03 -9.04
CA SER A 319 -0.18 3.25 -8.85
C SER A 319 -1.02 4.51 -9.09
N PRO A 320 -0.73 5.64 -8.41
CA PRO A 320 -1.37 6.92 -8.73
C PRO A 320 -1.16 7.36 -10.19
N HIS A 321 -0.12 6.83 -10.84
CA HIS A 321 0.24 7.15 -12.21
C HIS A 321 -0.41 6.25 -13.27
N THR A 322 -1.08 5.17 -12.84
CA THR A 322 -1.74 4.17 -13.71
C THR A 322 -3.22 3.98 -13.34
N LEU A 323 -3.72 4.78 -12.39
CA LEU A 323 -5.07 4.68 -11.81
C LEU A 323 -6.18 4.72 -12.88
N THR A 324 -6.04 5.62 -13.86
CA THR A 324 -7.02 5.81 -14.94
C THR A 324 -6.37 5.55 -16.31
N PRO A 325 -7.15 5.29 -17.38
CA PRO A 325 -6.59 5.08 -18.74
C PRO A 325 -5.76 6.25 -19.28
N THR A 326 -5.92 7.43 -18.69
CA THR A 326 -5.14 8.64 -19.01
C THR A 326 -3.99 8.87 -18.04
N GLY A 327 -3.65 7.89 -17.22
CA GLY A 327 -2.55 7.94 -16.25
C GLY A 327 -1.22 8.26 -16.95
N VAL A 328 -0.42 9.14 -16.33
CA VAL A 328 0.79 9.68 -16.97
C VAL A 328 1.82 8.62 -17.35
N LYS A 329 1.82 7.47 -16.67
CA LYS A 329 2.72 6.34 -16.95
C LYS A 329 2.07 5.24 -17.81
N LEU A 330 0.79 5.31 -18.14
CA LEU A 330 0.20 4.37 -19.09
C LEU A 330 0.50 4.77 -20.53
N LYS A 331 0.80 3.79 -21.36
CA LYS A 331 0.90 3.99 -22.80
C LYS A 331 -0.52 4.14 -23.36
N THR A 332 -0.80 5.29 -23.94
CA THR A 332 -2.15 5.65 -24.40
C THR A 332 -2.73 4.60 -25.37
N GLY A 333 -3.93 4.15 -25.10
CA GLY A 333 -4.67 3.22 -25.96
C GLY A 333 -4.22 1.75 -25.92
N THR A 334 -3.30 1.38 -25.03
CA THR A 334 -2.78 0.00 -24.96
C THR A 334 -3.41 -0.85 -23.85
N CYS A 335 -3.86 -0.25 -22.76
CA CYS A 335 -4.48 -0.93 -21.64
C CYS A 335 -5.41 -0.01 -20.84
N GLN A 336 -6.25 -0.59 -20.00
CA GLN A 336 -7.13 0.12 -19.08
C GLN A 336 -6.35 0.62 -17.84
N GLY A 337 -6.98 1.55 -17.08
CA GLY A 337 -6.45 1.98 -15.77
C GLY A 337 -6.70 0.94 -14.67
N ASP A 338 -5.89 1.01 -13.61
CA ASP A 338 -5.97 0.06 -12.48
C ASP A 338 -7.35 0.04 -11.83
N ALA A 339 -7.99 1.20 -11.68
CA ALA A 339 -9.32 1.29 -11.07
C ALA A 339 -10.39 0.56 -11.89
N PHE A 340 -10.32 0.63 -13.23
CA PHE A 340 -11.24 -0.10 -14.10
C PHE A 340 -11.02 -1.61 -13.99
N CYS A 341 -9.76 -2.06 -14.04
CA CYS A 341 -9.41 -3.49 -14.00
C CYS A 341 -9.69 -4.13 -12.63
N ALA A 342 -9.39 -3.43 -11.54
CA ALA A 342 -9.63 -3.92 -10.18
C ALA A 342 -11.12 -3.91 -9.82
N SER A 343 -11.89 -2.99 -10.39
CA SER A 343 -13.30 -2.74 -10.00
C SER A 343 -13.48 -2.67 -8.47
N PRO A 344 -12.75 -1.76 -7.77
CA PRO A 344 -12.74 -1.73 -6.32
C PRO A 344 -14.11 -1.42 -5.74
N THR A 345 -14.40 -1.96 -4.56
CA THR A 345 -15.57 -1.64 -3.74
C THR A 345 -15.24 -0.60 -2.68
N ILE A 346 -13.97 -0.53 -2.28
CA ILE A 346 -13.44 0.41 -1.28
C ILE A 346 -12.23 1.13 -1.89
N MET A 347 -12.18 2.44 -1.73
CA MET A 347 -11.03 3.27 -2.13
C MET A 347 -10.69 4.28 -1.04
N VAL A 348 -9.40 4.56 -0.89
CA VAL A 348 -8.89 5.66 -0.08
C VAL A 348 -8.19 6.65 -0.99
N PHE A 349 -8.43 7.93 -0.77
CA PHE A 349 -7.87 9.01 -1.57
C PHE A 349 -7.01 9.93 -0.70
N ALA A 350 -5.81 10.24 -1.17
CA ALA A 350 -5.16 11.46 -0.75
C ALA A 350 -5.85 12.65 -1.45
N PRO A 351 -6.05 13.80 -0.79
CA PRO A 351 -6.76 14.94 -1.39
C PRO A 351 -6.24 15.34 -2.76
N ALA A 352 -4.93 15.42 -2.93
CA ALA A 352 -4.29 15.75 -4.21
C ALA A 352 -4.61 14.74 -5.35
N VAL A 353 -4.89 13.48 -5.03
CA VAL A 353 -5.31 12.47 -6.01
C VAL A 353 -6.79 12.68 -6.35
N LEU A 354 -7.62 12.92 -5.33
CA LEU A 354 -9.04 13.21 -5.52
C LEU A 354 -9.25 14.45 -6.39
N ASP A 355 -8.49 15.52 -6.14
CA ASP A 355 -8.52 16.75 -6.96
C ASP A 355 -8.17 16.48 -8.42
N LYS A 356 -7.16 15.64 -8.69
CA LYS A 356 -6.80 15.25 -10.06
C LYS A 356 -7.91 14.45 -10.74
N VAL A 357 -8.53 13.52 -10.03
CA VAL A 357 -9.68 12.74 -10.54
C VAL A 357 -10.85 13.68 -10.84
N PHE A 358 -11.14 14.60 -9.93
CA PHE A 358 -12.21 15.58 -10.09
C PHE A 358 -11.93 16.55 -11.26
N ALA A 359 -10.71 17.06 -11.39
CA ALA A 359 -10.31 17.91 -12.51
C ALA A 359 -10.42 17.16 -13.87
N GLY A 360 -9.96 15.92 -13.93
CA GLY A 360 -10.09 15.08 -15.12
C GLY A 360 -11.54 14.79 -15.50
N LEU A 361 -12.40 14.57 -14.51
CA LEU A 361 -13.84 14.41 -14.70
C LEU A 361 -14.49 15.67 -15.27
N ASN A 362 -14.22 16.82 -14.65
CA ASN A 362 -14.74 18.11 -15.12
C ASN A 362 -14.30 18.45 -16.54
N ALA A 363 -13.03 18.21 -16.89
CA ALA A 363 -12.52 18.38 -18.24
C ALA A 363 -13.28 17.51 -19.26
N LYS A 364 -13.55 16.26 -18.90
CA LYS A 364 -14.30 15.32 -19.75
C LYS A 364 -15.76 15.72 -19.93
N ILE A 365 -16.39 16.26 -18.89
CA ILE A 365 -17.75 16.80 -18.94
C ILE A 365 -17.79 18.08 -19.78
N ALA A 366 -16.83 18.98 -19.58
CA ALA A 366 -16.73 20.23 -20.37
C ALA A 366 -16.55 19.98 -21.87
N ALA A 367 -15.85 18.90 -22.25
CA ALA A 367 -15.72 18.47 -23.64
C ALA A 367 -16.99 17.79 -24.19
N GLY A 368 -17.98 17.48 -23.36
CA GLY A 368 -19.24 16.89 -23.75
C GLY A 368 -20.23 17.90 -24.33
N SER A 369 -21.34 17.40 -24.93
CA SER A 369 -22.38 18.27 -25.46
C SER A 369 -23.03 19.15 -24.37
N PRO A 370 -23.58 20.32 -24.71
CA PRO A 370 -24.28 21.19 -23.75
C PRO A 370 -25.36 20.47 -22.96
N ALA A 371 -26.05 19.50 -23.56
CA ALA A 371 -27.06 18.67 -22.90
C ALA A 371 -26.45 17.81 -21.77
N VAL A 372 -25.29 17.19 -22.00
CA VAL A 372 -24.57 16.39 -21.01
C VAL A 372 -24.10 17.27 -19.86
N GLN A 373 -23.54 18.43 -20.16
CA GLN A 373 -23.11 19.38 -19.13
C GLN A 373 -24.26 19.85 -18.24
N LYS A 374 -25.42 20.13 -18.84
CA LYS A 374 -26.64 20.56 -18.13
C LYS A 374 -27.20 19.44 -17.25
N LEU A 375 -27.27 18.22 -17.77
CA LEU A 375 -27.71 17.03 -17.02
C LEU A 375 -26.77 16.72 -15.85
N PHE A 376 -25.47 16.90 -16.02
CA PHE A 376 -24.51 16.71 -14.94
C PHE A 376 -24.71 17.75 -13.80
N LYS A 377 -24.86 19.03 -14.15
CA LYS A 377 -25.14 20.09 -13.17
C LYS A 377 -26.42 19.83 -12.38
N TRP A 378 -27.50 19.44 -13.08
CA TRP A 378 -28.75 19.11 -12.42
C TRP A 378 -28.65 17.86 -11.52
N GLY A 379 -27.91 16.86 -11.97
CA GLY A 379 -27.66 15.66 -11.18
C GLY A 379 -26.87 15.96 -9.90
N LEU A 380 -25.87 16.83 -9.96
CA LEU A 380 -25.14 17.27 -8.76
C LEU A 380 -26.05 18.03 -7.80
N ALA A 381 -26.78 19.03 -8.27
CA ALA A 381 -27.71 19.80 -7.42
C ALA A 381 -28.78 18.91 -6.76
N ALA A 382 -29.28 17.90 -7.49
CA ALA A 382 -30.19 16.93 -6.91
C ALA A 382 -29.52 16.03 -5.86
N GLY A 383 -28.25 15.69 -6.05
CA GLY A 383 -27.44 14.94 -5.07
C GLY A 383 -27.17 15.74 -3.80
N GLU A 384 -26.81 17.02 -3.95
CA GLU A 384 -26.60 17.95 -2.82
C GLU A 384 -27.88 18.08 -1.98
N LYS A 385 -29.01 18.32 -2.63
CA LYS A 385 -30.32 18.40 -1.94
C LYS A 385 -30.68 17.12 -1.20
N ASN A 386 -30.38 15.95 -1.78
CA ASN A 386 -30.61 14.68 -1.10
C ASN A 386 -29.66 14.51 0.10
N TRP A 387 -28.40 14.92 -0.05
CA TRP A 387 -27.40 14.86 1.02
C TRP A 387 -27.83 15.68 2.24
N ASP A 388 -28.37 16.89 2.04
CA ASP A 388 -28.91 17.73 3.12
C ASP A 388 -30.07 17.07 3.87
N GLN A 389 -30.74 16.11 3.24
CA GLN A 389 -31.81 15.30 3.83
C GLN A 389 -31.33 13.95 4.39
N GLY A 390 -29.99 13.70 4.39
CA GLY A 390 -29.40 12.43 4.82
C GLY A 390 -29.58 11.27 3.81
N ILE A 391 -29.97 11.58 2.57
CA ILE A 391 -30.15 10.59 1.50
C ILE A 391 -28.87 10.55 0.64
N VAL A 392 -28.28 9.38 0.51
CA VAL A 392 -27.09 9.18 -0.32
C VAL A 392 -27.49 9.00 -1.78
N GLY A 393 -26.84 9.77 -2.68
CA GLY A 393 -27.00 9.66 -4.12
C GLY A 393 -27.98 10.71 -4.71
N SER A 394 -28.06 10.71 -6.02
CA SER A 394 -28.91 11.61 -6.81
C SER A 394 -30.15 10.87 -7.32
N HIS A 395 -31.06 11.59 -7.97
CA HIS A 395 -32.25 10.97 -8.59
C HIS A 395 -31.84 9.85 -9.58
N TRP A 396 -32.60 8.74 -9.60
CA TRP A 396 -32.31 7.52 -10.38
C TRP A 396 -31.98 7.77 -11.86
N LEU A 397 -32.60 8.76 -12.48
CA LEU A 397 -32.39 9.12 -13.88
C LEU A 397 -30.94 9.65 -14.09
N TYR A 398 -30.47 10.54 -13.23
CA TYR A 398 -29.10 11.07 -13.29
C TYR A 398 -28.09 9.98 -12.99
N GLN A 399 -28.40 9.09 -12.03
CA GLN A 399 -27.56 7.92 -11.73
C GLN A 399 -27.36 7.07 -12.99
N LYS A 400 -28.43 6.77 -13.72
CA LYS A 400 -28.38 5.89 -14.90
C LYS A 400 -27.70 6.55 -16.10
N ILE A 401 -27.99 7.83 -16.39
CA ILE A 401 -27.56 8.49 -17.63
C ILE A 401 -26.18 9.13 -17.48
N VAL A 402 -25.87 9.71 -16.33
CA VAL A 402 -24.67 10.53 -16.09
C VAL A 402 -23.68 9.82 -15.18
N PHE A 403 -24.09 9.52 -13.95
CA PHE A 403 -23.17 9.06 -12.93
C PHE A 403 -22.68 7.63 -13.15
N LYS A 404 -23.44 6.77 -13.80
CA LYS A 404 -22.97 5.42 -14.18
C LYS A 404 -21.70 5.45 -15.05
N LYS A 405 -21.57 6.45 -15.94
CA LYS A 405 -20.35 6.63 -16.76
C LYS A 405 -19.18 7.13 -15.94
N VAL A 406 -19.44 7.97 -14.95
CA VAL A 406 -18.42 8.48 -14.01
C VAL A 406 -17.95 7.35 -13.11
N GLN A 407 -18.87 6.60 -12.52
CA GLN A 407 -18.57 5.43 -11.68
C GLN A 407 -17.75 4.39 -12.45
N ALA A 408 -18.06 4.15 -13.73
CA ALA A 408 -17.32 3.22 -14.56
C ALA A 408 -15.83 3.60 -14.72
N MET A 409 -15.46 4.88 -14.60
CA MET A 409 -14.05 5.30 -14.63
C MET A 409 -13.26 4.75 -13.44
N LEU A 410 -13.94 4.49 -12.32
CA LEU A 410 -13.39 3.86 -11.11
C LEU A 410 -13.83 2.41 -10.96
N GLY A 411 -14.16 1.73 -12.06
CA GLY A 411 -14.55 0.33 -12.05
C GLY A 411 -16.03 0.05 -11.73
N GLY A 412 -16.80 1.09 -11.41
CA GLY A 412 -18.29 1.03 -11.26
C GLY A 412 -18.81 0.34 -10.01
N LYS A 413 -17.95 -0.09 -9.09
CA LYS A 413 -18.34 -0.86 -7.89
C LYS A 413 -18.02 -0.17 -6.56
N VAL A 414 -17.46 1.03 -6.57
CA VAL A 414 -17.09 1.75 -5.34
C VAL A 414 -18.36 2.00 -4.50
N LYS A 415 -18.37 1.43 -3.30
CA LYS A 415 -19.39 1.60 -2.27
C LYS A 415 -18.96 2.60 -1.22
N LEU A 416 -17.67 2.58 -0.88
CA LEU A 416 -17.10 3.35 0.20
C LEU A 416 -15.80 4.02 -0.26
N ALA A 417 -15.73 5.32 -0.02
CA ALA A 417 -14.55 6.13 -0.31
C ALA A 417 -14.16 6.93 0.94
N PHE A 418 -12.88 6.85 1.31
CA PHE A 418 -12.32 7.65 2.38
C PHE A 418 -11.33 8.65 1.82
N THR A 419 -11.23 9.79 2.47
CA THR A 419 -10.15 10.75 2.24
C THR A 419 -9.52 11.13 3.57
N GLY A 420 -8.22 11.35 3.58
CA GLY A 420 -7.47 11.70 4.78
C GLY A 420 -6.12 12.33 4.41
N SER A 421 -5.32 12.64 5.44
CA SER A 421 -4.02 13.31 5.28
C SER A 421 -4.11 14.71 4.66
N ALA A 422 -5.24 15.38 4.82
CA ALA A 422 -5.39 16.81 4.54
C ALA A 422 -5.06 17.64 5.79
N PRO A 423 -4.55 18.89 5.63
CA PRO A 423 -4.47 19.82 6.72
C PRO A 423 -5.86 20.21 7.21
#